data_0ab0f42a32809200a5d7901a4a18b4be
#
_entry.id   0ab0f42a32809200a5d7901a4a18b4be
#
_cell.length_a   1.000
_cell.length_b   1.000
_cell.length_c   1.000
_cell.angle_alpha   90.00
_cell.angle_beta   90.00
_cell.angle_gamma   90.00
#
_symmetry.space_group_name_H-M   'P 1'
#
loop_
_entity.id
_entity.type
_entity.pdbx_description
1 polymer ?
#
loop_
_entity_poly.entity_id
_entity_poly.type
_entity_poly.pdbx_seq_one_letter_code
_entity_poly.pdbx_strand_id
1 'polypeptide(L)'
;GDVYKRQDIWKGEHFQKYRDALKNNKFLNRCQECKHEMDGDVWPLAKSYSYYRVNDNGYPSMIELEMSNQCNLECIMCSPLLSSGLAKKQGKPLLEPYDDSFKEQLKEYYPHLQELRFNGGEPFAQRLVLEICEDVAEINPSLPISIATNGTIMNKRVKKLLDICEIQINISIDSLIPERYEQIRVNSKFDDVMKNFHIFREYSKKNNKMYSVMVNPMRNNWEEMPHFVDFCHEHHVRLWFNTILYPRHLAMWNLPVEELQKIYDKLSSETSKRKRKYEHQKLHHLVEDQIKNWVLDAYTEDKTKKLHP
;
A
#
# COMPACT_ATOMS: atom_id res chain seq x y z
N GLY A 1 -9.00 22.84 -15.09
CA GLY A 1 -8.85 22.91 -13.65
C GLY A 1 -10.20 22.91 -12.98
N ASP A 2 -10.37 22.13 -11.94
CA ASP A 2 -11.63 22.05 -11.20
C ASP A 2 -11.94 23.40 -10.57
N VAL A 3 -13.09 23.96 -10.92
CA VAL A 3 -13.61 25.25 -10.44
C VAL A 3 -13.95 25.20 -8.94
N TYR A 4 -14.04 24.01 -8.35
CA TYR A 4 -14.49 23.81 -6.98
C TYR A 4 -13.30 23.65 -6.01
N LYS A 5 -13.40 24.30 -4.86
CA LYS A 5 -12.49 24.04 -3.73
C LYS A 5 -12.70 22.62 -3.19
N ARG A 6 -11.65 21.98 -2.69
CA ARG A 6 -11.74 20.61 -2.13
C ARG A 6 -12.77 20.50 -1.02
N GLN A 7 -12.90 21.53 -0.20
CA GLN A 7 -13.91 21.59 0.86
C GLN A 7 -15.34 21.60 0.32
N ASP A 8 -15.58 22.24 -0.84
CA ASP A 8 -16.89 22.24 -1.48
C ASP A 8 -17.24 20.83 -2.01
N ILE A 9 -16.26 20.11 -2.54
CA ILE A 9 -16.43 18.71 -2.94
C ILE A 9 -16.73 17.84 -1.70
N TRP A 10 -15.93 17.96 -0.64
CA TRP A 10 -16.09 17.17 0.57
C TRP A 10 -17.43 17.42 1.28
N LYS A 11 -17.86 18.68 1.38
CA LYS A 11 -19.14 19.08 1.98
C LYS A 11 -20.33 18.97 1.01
N GLY A 12 -20.08 18.73 -0.28
CA GLY A 12 -21.10 18.66 -1.32
C GLY A 12 -22.10 17.53 -1.12
N GLU A 13 -23.28 17.68 -1.73
CA GLU A 13 -24.42 16.75 -1.62
C GLU A 13 -24.05 15.31 -1.94
N HIS A 14 -23.14 15.11 -2.92
CA HIS A 14 -22.72 13.77 -3.32
C HIS A 14 -22.07 13.01 -2.16
N PHE A 15 -21.06 13.57 -1.50
CA PHE A 15 -20.41 12.93 -0.36
C PHE A 15 -21.30 12.91 0.89
N GLN A 16 -22.14 13.93 1.07
CA GLN A 16 -23.10 13.96 2.17
C GLN A 16 -24.09 12.79 2.08
N LYS A 17 -24.59 12.47 0.89
CA LYS A 17 -25.46 11.32 0.66
C LYS A 17 -24.83 10.01 1.12
N TYR A 18 -23.52 9.79 0.87
CA TYR A 18 -22.80 8.59 1.34
C TYR A 18 -22.65 8.58 2.86
N ARG A 19 -22.28 9.70 3.46
CA ARG A 19 -22.14 9.82 4.92
C ARG A 19 -23.47 9.53 5.64
N ASP A 20 -24.54 10.09 5.15
CA ASP A 20 -25.88 9.91 5.74
C ASP A 20 -26.38 8.46 5.57
N ALA A 21 -26.08 7.84 4.43
CA ALA A 21 -26.38 6.44 4.21
C ALA A 21 -25.61 5.55 5.19
N LEU A 22 -24.29 5.74 5.31
CA LEU A 22 -23.44 4.95 6.21
C LEU A 22 -23.79 5.15 7.68
N LYS A 23 -24.12 6.37 8.13
CA LYS A 23 -24.62 6.65 9.49
C LYS A 23 -25.87 5.83 9.83
N ASN A 24 -26.70 5.53 8.82
CA ASN A 24 -27.93 4.76 8.97
C ASN A 24 -27.75 3.28 8.58
N ASN A 25 -26.52 2.77 8.54
CA ASN A 25 -26.17 1.40 8.09
C ASN A 25 -26.75 1.03 6.72
N LYS A 26 -26.89 2.03 5.82
CA LYS A 26 -27.33 1.84 4.46
C LYS A 26 -26.13 1.87 3.53
N PHE A 27 -26.00 0.83 2.70
CA PHE A 27 -24.92 0.69 1.72
C PHE A 27 -25.43 1.07 0.35
N LEU A 28 -24.86 2.11 -0.26
CA LEU A 28 -25.20 2.53 -1.63
C LEU A 28 -24.51 1.61 -2.65
N ASN A 29 -24.93 1.68 -3.92
CA ASN A 29 -24.57 0.71 -4.96
C ASN A 29 -23.07 0.32 -5.02
N ARG A 30 -22.16 1.23 -4.81
CA ARG A 30 -20.70 0.93 -4.82
C ARG A 30 -20.16 0.42 -3.49
N CYS A 31 -20.98 0.37 -2.44
CA CYS A 31 -20.59 -0.12 -1.11
C CYS A 31 -20.99 -1.59 -0.88
N GLN A 32 -21.63 -2.26 -1.84
CA GLN A 32 -22.14 -3.62 -1.68
C GLN A 32 -21.02 -4.65 -1.52
N GLU A 33 -19.91 -4.48 -2.23
CA GLU A 33 -18.74 -5.37 -2.09
C GLU A 33 -18.16 -5.28 -0.66
N CYS A 34 -17.92 -4.06 -0.16
CA CYS A 34 -17.46 -3.86 1.20
C CYS A 34 -18.47 -4.41 2.23
N LYS A 35 -19.78 -4.27 1.95
CA LYS A 35 -20.81 -4.86 2.82
C LYS A 35 -20.71 -6.38 2.86
N HIS A 36 -20.57 -7.02 1.70
CA HIS A 36 -20.43 -8.47 1.61
C HIS A 36 -19.20 -8.97 2.38
N GLU A 37 -18.06 -8.28 2.25
CA GLU A 37 -16.86 -8.58 3.04
C GLU A 37 -17.08 -8.36 4.55
N MET A 38 -17.84 -7.32 4.94
CA MET A 38 -18.16 -7.04 6.36
C MET A 38 -19.12 -8.05 6.98
N ASP A 39 -20.01 -8.62 6.19
CA ASP A 39 -20.96 -9.66 6.63
C ASP A 39 -20.28 -11.04 6.73
N GLY A 40 -19.10 -11.21 6.12
CA GLY A 40 -18.29 -12.42 6.21
C GLY A 40 -17.29 -12.40 7.37
N ASP A 41 -16.63 -13.55 7.62
CA ASP A 41 -15.56 -13.67 8.63
C ASP A 41 -14.21 -13.10 8.18
N VAL A 42 -14.14 -12.57 6.96
CA VAL A 42 -12.94 -11.96 6.38
C VAL A 42 -12.81 -10.51 6.85
N TRP A 43 -11.61 -10.10 7.24
CA TRP A 43 -11.35 -8.70 7.60
C TRP A 43 -11.40 -7.81 6.36
N PRO A 44 -12.48 -7.03 6.15
CA PRO A 44 -12.59 -6.20 4.96
C PRO A 44 -11.65 -5.00 5.02
N LEU A 45 -11.24 -4.52 3.84
CA LEU A 45 -10.43 -3.31 3.70
C LEU A 45 -11.07 -2.10 4.43
N ALA A 46 -12.40 -2.02 4.43
CA ALA A 46 -13.14 -0.97 5.14
C ALA A 46 -12.83 -0.90 6.65
N LYS A 47 -12.59 -2.05 7.32
CA LYS A 47 -12.21 -2.08 8.73
C LYS A 47 -10.81 -1.49 9.00
N SER A 48 -9.95 -1.43 7.98
CA SER A 48 -8.62 -0.84 8.11
C SER A 48 -8.64 0.66 8.40
N TYR A 49 -9.77 1.31 8.22
CA TYR A 49 -9.97 2.73 8.51
C TYR A 49 -10.75 3.00 9.80
N SER A 50 -11.25 1.96 10.49
CA SER A 50 -12.11 2.10 11.68
C SER A 50 -11.41 2.65 12.91
N TYR A 51 -10.09 2.72 12.93
CA TYR A 51 -9.31 3.29 14.05
C TYR A 51 -9.21 4.82 14.02
N TYR A 52 -9.56 5.47 12.90
CA TYR A 52 -9.65 6.93 12.87
C TYR A 52 -10.87 7.43 13.62
N ARG A 53 -10.68 8.45 14.45
CA ARG A 53 -11.79 9.13 15.09
C ARG A 53 -12.54 9.97 14.05
N VAL A 54 -13.86 9.93 14.09
CA VAL A 54 -14.68 10.81 13.25
C VAL A 54 -14.49 12.25 13.72
N ASN A 55 -14.20 13.16 12.80
CA ASN A 55 -14.15 14.58 13.10
C ASN A 55 -15.55 15.19 13.07
N ASP A 56 -15.96 15.85 14.17
CA ASP A 56 -17.26 16.50 14.26
C ASP A 56 -17.29 17.90 13.61
N ASN A 57 -16.12 18.41 13.19
CA ASN A 57 -15.95 19.73 12.59
C ASN A 57 -16.15 19.77 11.07
N GLY A 58 -16.56 18.67 10.47
CA GLY A 58 -16.83 18.57 9.03
C GLY A 58 -15.57 18.41 8.14
N TYR A 59 -14.39 18.19 8.73
CA TYR A 59 -13.16 17.83 8.00
C TYR A 59 -12.93 16.32 8.00
N PRO A 60 -12.24 15.77 6.98
CA PRO A 60 -11.84 14.36 7.00
C PRO A 60 -10.80 14.10 8.10
N SER A 61 -10.80 12.89 8.65
CA SER A 61 -9.79 12.47 9.63
C SER A 61 -8.48 12.05 8.96
N MET A 62 -8.54 11.59 7.73
CA MET A 62 -7.39 11.14 6.94
C MET A 62 -7.55 11.55 5.47
N ILE A 63 -6.44 11.91 4.87
CA ILE A 63 -6.34 12.13 3.42
C ILE A 63 -5.25 11.21 2.88
N GLU A 64 -5.56 10.48 1.81
CA GLU A 64 -4.62 9.65 1.07
C GLU A 64 -4.48 10.20 -0.34
N LEU A 65 -3.24 10.38 -0.79
CA LEU A 65 -2.90 11.07 -2.03
C LEU A 65 -2.00 10.23 -2.93
N GLU A 66 -2.40 10.14 -4.19
CA GLU A 66 -1.57 9.69 -5.31
C GLU A 66 -1.33 10.90 -6.22
N MET A 67 -0.23 11.61 -5.97
CA MET A 67 0.00 12.94 -6.57
C MET A 67 0.38 12.88 -8.05
N SER A 68 1.12 11.83 -8.44
CA SER A 68 1.64 11.68 -9.80
C SER A 68 2.04 10.22 -10.06
N ASN A 69 2.14 9.83 -11.32
CA ASN A 69 2.77 8.57 -11.70
C ASN A 69 4.31 8.69 -11.83
N GLN A 70 4.90 9.80 -11.41
CA GLN A 70 6.34 9.97 -11.42
C GLN A 70 7.01 8.92 -10.54
N CYS A 71 7.81 8.05 -11.16
CA CYS A 71 8.54 6.97 -10.50
C CYS A 71 9.85 6.72 -11.25
N ASN A 72 10.89 6.43 -10.51
CA ASN A 72 12.20 6.07 -11.07
C ASN A 72 12.35 4.57 -11.37
N LEU A 73 11.34 3.74 -11.06
CA LEU A 73 11.33 2.30 -11.30
C LEU A 73 10.28 1.89 -12.33
N GLU A 74 10.50 0.69 -12.90
CA GLU A 74 9.62 0.05 -13.89
C GLU A 74 9.28 -1.38 -13.44
N CYS A 75 8.79 -1.53 -12.21
CA CYS A 75 8.50 -2.83 -11.60
C CYS A 75 7.56 -3.67 -12.45
N ILE A 76 7.82 -5.00 -12.53
CA ILE A 76 7.07 -5.92 -13.40
C ILE A 76 5.57 -6.02 -13.06
N MET A 77 5.19 -5.77 -11.80
CA MET A 77 3.80 -5.79 -11.35
C MET A 77 3.13 -4.41 -11.40
N CYS A 78 3.86 -3.36 -11.80
CA CYS A 78 3.32 -2.00 -11.83
C CYS A 78 2.55 -1.71 -13.13
N SER A 79 1.83 -0.60 -13.13
CA SER A 79 1.08 -0.11 -14.29
C SER A 79 1.59 1.25 -14.78
N PRO A 80 1.31 1.63 -16.04
CA PRO A 80 1.60 2.97 -16.54
C PRO A 80 0.92 4.10 -15.78
N LEU A 81 -0.15 3.80 -15.04
CA LEU A 81 -0.83 4.78 -14.19
C LEU A 81 -0.02 5.14 -12.93
N LEU A 82 0.91 4.26 -12.51
CA LEU A 82 1.71 4.41 -11.30
C LEU A 82 3.22 4.44 -11.57
N SER A 83 3.64 4.35 -12.85
CA SER A 83 5.05 4.45 -13.24
C SER A 83 5.21 5.24 -14.53
N SER A 84 5.87 6.39 -14.43
CA SER A 84 6.18 7.24 -15.57
C SER A 84 7.10 6.57 -16.60
N GLY A 85 8.01 5.68 -16.16
CA GLY A 85 8.84 4.88 -17.06
C GLY A 85 8.01 3.92 -17.90
N LEU A 86 7.09 3.18 -17.28
CA LEU A 86 6.16 2.30 -17.99
C LEU A 86 5.19 3.09 -18.89
N ALA A 87 4.70 4.26 -18.42
CA ALA A 87 3.87 5.15 -19.24
C ALA A 87 4.61 5.59 -20.50
N LYS A 88 5.86 6.04 -20.38
CA LYS A 88 6.71 6.44 -21.50
C LYS A 88 6.91 5.30 -22.51
N LYS A 89 7.13 4.06 -22.06
CA LYS A 89 7.24 2.88 -22.96
C LYS A 89 5.97 2.62 -23.77
N GLN A 90 4.81 3.06 -23.27
CA GLN A 90 3.52 2.96 -23.96
C GLN A 90 3.10 4.24 -24.68
N GLY A 91 3.99 5.22 -24.82
CA GLY A 91 3.68 6.52 -25.44
C GLY A 91 2.68 7.36 -24.66
N LYS A 92 2.50 7.10 -23.35
CA LYS A 92 1.61 7.83 -22.46
C LYS A 92 2.36 8.96 -21.74
N PRO A 93 1.67 10.07 -21.40
CA PRO A 93 2.29 11.20 -20.71
C PRO A 93 2.60 10.90 -19.25
N LEU A 94 3.48 11.72 -18.66
CA LEU A 94 3.55 11.91 -17.21
C LEU A 94 2.21 12.47 -16.72
N LEU A 95 1.67 11.88 -15.67
CA LEU A 95 0.43 12.32 -15.04
C LEU A 95 0.77 13.21 -13.84
N GLU A 96 0.49 14.48 -13.96
CA GLU A 96 0.64 15.49 -12.90
C GLU A 96 -0.67 16.29 -12.77
N PRO A 97 -1.74 15.66 -12.23
CA PRO A 97 -3.07 16.27 -12.18
C PRO A 97 -3.19 17.40 -11.13
N TYR A 98 -2.17 17.60 -10.32
CA TYR A 98 -2.16 18.57 -9.23
C TYR A 98 -1.04 19.60 -9.41
N ASP A 99 -1.32 20.83 -8.97
CA ASP A 99 -0.43 21.98 -9.06
C ASP A 99 -0.25 22.67 -7.70
N ASP A 100 0.42 23.82 -7.68
CA ASP A 100 0.63 24.57 -6.45
C ASP A 100 -0.69 25.08 -5.85
N SER A 101 -1.75 25.30 -6.64
CA SER A 101 -3.06 25.69 -6.11
C SER A 101 -3.69 24.59 -5.29
N PHE A 102 -3.51 23.33 -5.69
CA PHE A 102 -3.94 22.17 -4.90
C PHE A 102 -3.20 22.10 -3.57
N LYS A 103 -1.87 22.31 -3.57
CA LYS A 103 -1.05 22.32 -2.36
C LYS A 103 -1.54 23.40 -1.38
N GLU A 104 -1.82 24.61 -1.87
CA GLU A 104 -2.34 25.69 -1.02
C GLU A 104 -3.71 25.35 -0.40
N GLN A 105 -4.60 24.70 -1.15
CA GLN A 105 -5.89 24.24 -0.62
C GLN A 105 -5.76 23.16 0.46
N LEU A 106 -4.71 22.34 0.44
CA LEU A 106 -4.48 21.32 1.47
C LEU A 106 -4.14 21.91 2.83
N LYS A 107 -3.55 23.11 2.90
CA LYS A 107 -3.15 23.75 4.16
C LYS A 107 -4.31 23.93 5.14
N GLU A 108 -5.52 24.15 4.64
CA GLU A 108 -6.74 24.23 5.43
C GLU A 108 -7.05 22.94 6.20
N TYR A 109 -6.61 21.79 5.68
CA TYR A 109 -6.92 20.46 6.24
C TYR A 109 -5.94 20.01 7.32
N TYR A 110 -4.65 20.39 7.23
CA TYR A 110 -3.61 19.84 8.11
C TYR A 110 -3.91 19.96 9.62
N PRO A 111 -4.52 21.03 10.14
CA PRO A 111 -4.88 21.11 11.56
C PRO A 111 -5.94 20.10 12.01
N HIS A 112 -6.68 19.51 11.08
CA HIS A 112 -7.83 18.64 11.35
C HIS A 112 -7.54 17.16 11.09
N LEU A 113 -6.44 16.84 10.40
CA LEU A 113 -6.09 15.47 10.06
C LEU A 113 -5.48 14.73 11.25
N GLN A 114 -5.73 13.44 11.30
CA GLN A 114 -5.06 12.47 12.17
C GLN A 114 -3.93 11.75 11.43
N GLU A 115 -3.97 11.70 10.10
CA GLU A 115 -2.94 11.14 9.25
C GLU A 115 -3.04 11.71 7.82
N LEU A 116 -1.88 11.92 7.19
CA LEU A 116 -1.74 12.18 5.76
C LEU A 116 -0.95 11.05 5.14
N ARG A 117 -1.42 10.49 4.01
CA ARG A 117 -0.76 9.37 3.32
C ARG A 117 -0.36 9.75 1.91
N PHE A 118 0.82 9.28 1.50
CA PHE A 118 1.28 9.35 0.13
C PHE A 118 1.57 7.97 -0.43
N ASN A 119 0.86 7.66 -1.52
CA ASN A 119 1.03 6.49 -2.36
C ASN A 119 1.27 6.91 -3.82
N GLY A 120 1.35 5.93 -4.72
CA GLY A 120 1.42 6.16 -6.17
C GLY A 120 2.76 6.70 -6.63
N GLY A 121 3.28 6.20 -7.76
CA GLY A 121 4.61 6.50 -8.25
C GLY A 121 5.70 6.25 -7.20
N GLU A 122 6.63 7.21 -7.06
CA GLU A 122 7.58 7.28 -5.95
C GLU A 122 7.45 8.64 -5.25
N PRO A 123 6.85 8.71 -4.05
CA PRO A 123 6.60 9.98 -3.38
C PRO A 123 7.85 10.83 -3.18
N PHE A 124 8.99 10.25 -2.84
CA PHE A 124 10.23 11.00 -2.63
C PHE A 124 10.87 11.53 -3.95
N ALA A 125 10.37 11.13 -5.12
CA ALA A 125 10.74 11.71 -6.40
C ALA A 125 9.86 12.92 -6.79
N GLN A 126 8.74 13.15 -6.13
CA GLN A 126 7.72 14.12 -6.52
C GLN A 126 7.88 15.43 -5.78
N ARG A 127 8.06 16.53 -6.53
CA ARG A 127 8.25 17.87 -5.97
C ARG A 127 7.14 18.28 -4.99
N LEU A 128 5.88 18.13 -5.42
CA LEU A 128 4.73 18.54 -4.60
C LEU A 128 4.61 17.73 -3.31
N VAL A 129 4.93 16.44 -3.31
CA VAL A 129 4.92 15.63 -2.09
C VAL A 129 5.91 16.18 -1.06
N LEU A 130 7.14 16.48 -1.52
CA LEU A 130 8.18 17.01 -0.62
C LEU A 130 7.80 18.38 -0.07
N GLU A 131 7.21 19.26 -0.89
CA GLU A 131 6.74 20.59 -0.46
C GLU A 131 5.54 20.49 0.49
N ILE A 132 4.59 19.57 0.25
CA ILE A 132 3.47 19.30 1.18
C ILE A 132 4.00 18.84 2.53
N CYS A 133 5.00 17.97 2.58
CA CYS A 133 5.62 17.56 3.84
C CYS A 133 6.27 18.76 4.57
N GLU A 134 6.92 19.68 3.84
CA GLU A 134 7.49 20.91 4.38
C GLU A 134 6.39 21.84 4.94
N ASP A 135 5.28 22.04 4.22
CA ASP A 135 4.11 22.80 4.68
C ASP A 135 3.49 22.17 5.95
N VAL A 136 3.39 20.84 6.01
CA VAL A 136 2.89 20.12 7.19
C VAL A 136 3.81 20.36 8.40
N ALA A 137 5.12 20.35 8.21
CA ALA A 137 6.07 20.61 9.29
C ALA A 137 5.93 22.02 9.87
N GLU A 138 5.51 23.01 9.06
CA GLU A 138 5.27 24.38 9.50
C GLU A 138 3.91 24.54 10.21
N ILE A 139 2.85 23.91 9.69
CA ILE A 139 1.46 24.15 10.13
C ILE A 139 1.03 23.19 11.25
N ASN A 140 1.37 21.92 11.12
CA ASN A 140 1.06 20.87 12.11
C ASN A 140 2.21 19.84 12.19
N PRO A 141 3.33 20.18 12.84
CA PRO A 141 4.51 19.32 12.91
C PRO A 141 4.26 17.97 13.60
N SER A 142 3.14 17.82 14.31
CA SER A 142 2.74 16.57 14.96
C SER A 142 1.87 15.67 14.09
N LEU A 143 1.47 16.10 12.88
CA LEU A 143 0.66 15.30 11.97
C LEU A 143 1.47 14.13 11.42
N PRO A 144 1.06 12.86 11.69
CA PRO A 144 1.70 11.71 11.10
C PRO A 144 1.57 11.70 9.58
N ILE A 145 2.69 11.52 8.89
CA ILE A 145 2.74 11.36 7.43
C ILE A 145 3.17 9.94 7.11
N SER A 146 2.31 9.15 6.50
CA SER A 146 2.64 7.80 6.05
C SER A 146 3.08 7.81 4.57
N ILE A 147 4.25 7.28 4.27
CA ILE A 147 4.82 7.28 2.92
C ILE A 147 5.10 5.85 2.48
N ALA A 148 4.45 5.42 1.38
CA ALA A 148 4.79 4.20 0.68
C ALA A 148 5.89 4.50 -0.35
N THR A 149 7.09 3.96 -0.14
CA THR A 149 8.26 4.23 -0.98
C THR A 149 8.91 2.95 -1.51
N ASN A 150 9.51 3.04 -2.69
CA ASN A 150 10.37 1.98 -3.22
C ASN A 150 11.76 1.93 -2.53
N GLY A 151 12.05 2.88 -1.66
CA GLY A 151 13.27 2.92 -0.85
C GLY A 151 14.55 3.31 -1.59
N THR A 152 14.48 3.68 -2.86
CA THR A 152 15.70 3.98 -3.65
C THR A 152 16.23 5.40 -3.42
N ILE A 153 15.40 6.32 -2.92
CA ILE A 153 15.75 7.74 -2.81
C ILE A 153 16.04 8.12 -1.35
N MET A 154 17.29 8.51 -1.08
CA MET A 154 17.77 9.00 0.21
C MET A 154 18.71 10.19 -0.01
N ASN A 155 18.18 11.26 -0.56
CA ASN A 155 18.91 12.51 -0.80
C ASN A 155 18.87 13.47 0.42
N LYS A 156 19.55 14.63 0.31
CA LYS A 156 19.59 15.63 1.39
C LYS A 156 18.20 16.15 1.78
N ARG A 157 17.27 16.30 0.81
CA ARG A 157 15.92 16.81 1.07
C ARG A 157 15.10 15.77 1.85
N VAL A 158 15.15 14.48 1.45
CA VAL A 158 14.50 13.39 2.19
C VAL A 158 15.03 13.32 3.63
N LYS A 159 16.36 13.39 3.83
CA LYS A 159 16.94 13.41 5.18
C LYS A 159 16.41 14.58 6.01
N LYS A 160 16.34 15.79 5.44
CA LYS A 160 15.77 16.96 6.11
C LYS A 160 14.31 16.71 6.52
N LEU A 161 13.49 16.11 5.65
CA LEU A 161 12.10 15.77 5.99
C LEU A 161 11.99 14.78 7.16
N LEU A 162 12.87 13.78 7.23
CA LEU A 162 12.94 12.88 8.37
C LEU A 162 13.27 13.59 9.69
N ASP A 163 13.99 14.71 9.63
CA ASP A 163 14.34 15.49 10.83
C ASP A 163 13.20 16.41 11.30
N ILE A 164 12.33 16.88 10.39
CA ILE A 164 11.31 17.92 10.68
C ILE A 164 9.86 17.40 10.68
N CYS A 165 9.61 16.21 10.16
CA CYS A 165 8.25 15.64 10.02
C CYS A 165 8.09 14.34 10.81
N GLU A 166 6.84 14.04 11.17
CA GLU A 166 6.43 12.78 11.80
C GLU A 166 6.20 11.68 10.74
N ILE A 167 7.27 11.22 10.05
CA ILE A 167 7.16 10.29 8.93
C ILE A 167 7.12 8.83 9.39
N GLN A 168 6.11 8.10 8.91
CA GLN A 168 5.99 6.65 8.99
C GLN A 168 6.33 6.04 7.63
N ILE A 169 7.26 5.12 7.57
CA ILE A 169 7.76 4.55 6.32
C ILE A 169 7.14 3.17 6.05
N ASN A 170 6.64 2.99 4.85
CA ASN A 170 6.25 1.70 4.30
C ASN A 170 7.14 1.40 3.08
N ILE A 171 8.24 0.68 3.32
CA ILE A 171 9.20 0.37 2.25
C ILE A 171 8.77 -0.89 1.49
N SER A 172 8.82 -0.81 0.18
CA SER A 172 8.45 -1.93 -0.69
C SER A 172 9.67 -2.77 -1.06
N ILE A 173 9.71 -4.03 -0.58
CA ILE A 173 10.76 -5.01 -0.88
C ILE A 173 10.09 -6.33 -1.28
N ASP A 174 10.25 -6.77 -2.54
CA ASP A 174 9.54 -7.96 -3.06
C ASP A 174 10.40 -9.22 -3.11
N SER A 175 11.68 -9.13 -2.80
CA SER A 175 12.58 -10.28 -2.66
C SER A 175 13.74 -9.93 -1.74
N LEU A 176 14.23 -10.91 -0.98
CA LEU A 176 15.46 -10.85 -0.19
C LEU A 176 16.67 -11.41 -0.95
N ILE A 177 16.44 -11.89 -2.18
CA ILE A 177 17.48 -12.37 -3.11
C ILE A 177 17.81 -11.24 -4.08
N PRO A 178 19.05 -10.71 -4.09
CA PRO A 178 19.41 -9.52 -4.88
C PRO A 178 19.01 -9.59 -6.36
N GLU A 179 19.34 -10.69 -7.01
CA GLU A 179 19.07 -10.88 -8.44
C GLU A 179 17.57 -10.90 -8.72
N ARG A 180 16.77 -11.55 -7.89
CA ARG A 180 15.31 -11.61 -8.02
C ARG A 180 14.68 -10.26 -7.72
N TYR A 181 15.16 -9.56 -6.70
CA TYR A 181 14.71 -8.21 -6.37
C TYR A 181 14.88 -7.26 -7.57
N GLU A 182 16.08 -7.24 -8.19
CA GLU A 182 16.38 -6.38 -9.35
C GLU A 182 15.59 -6.77 -10.60
N GLN A 183 15.25 -8.05 -10.77
CA GLN A 183 14.35 -8.50 -11.83
C GLN A 183 12.89 -8.05 -11.61
N ILE A 184 12.42 -8.03 -10.37
CA ILE A 184 11.06 -7.58 -10.02
C ILE A 184 10.98 -6.06 -10.05
N ARG A 185 11.91 -5.37 -9.39
CA ARG A 185 11.96 -3.91 -9.29
C ARG A 185 12.97 -3.31 -10.25
N VAL A 186 12.63 -3.40 -11.54
CA VAL A 186 13.48 -2.97 -12.64
C VAL A 186 13.94 -1.53 -12.46
N ASN A 187 15.23 -1.27 -12.71
CA ASN A 187 15.98 -0.03 -12.45
C ASN A 187 16.32 0.23 -10.97
N SER A 188 16.09 -0.72 -10.06
CA SER A 188 16.57 -0.65 -8.67
C SER A 188 17.84 -1.45 -8.49
N LYS A 189 18.61 -1.11 -7.43
CA LYS A 189 19.75 -1.89 -6.93
C LYS A 189 19.44 -2.36 -5.50
N PHE A 190 19.57 -3.67 -5.26
CA PHE A 190 19.24 -4.28 -3.97
C PHE A 190 20.07 -3.67 -2.83
N ASP A 191 21.38 -3.54 -3.03
CA ASP A 191 22.29 -3.02 -2.00
C ASP A 191 21.97 -1.58 -1.61
N ASP A 192 21.56 -0.73 -2.58
CA ASP A 192 21.18 0.67 -2.32
C ASP A 192 19.89 0.72 -1.49
N VAL A 193 18.91 -0.12 -1.82
CA VAL A 193 17.66 -0.18 -1.07
C VAL A 193 17.89 -0.74 0.33
N MET A 194 18.70 -1.76 0.50
CA MET A 194 19.04 -2.30 1.82
C MET A 194 19.81 -1.30 2.68
N LYS A 195 20.71 -0.53 2.09
CA LYS A 195 21.36 0.60 2.78
C LYS A 195 20.32 1.63 3.28
N ASN A 196 19.38 2.00 2.43
CA ASN A 196 18.33 2.96 2.80
C ASN A 196 17.34 2.35 3.81
N PHE A 197 17.04 1.04 3.71
CA PHE A 197 16.26 0.30 4.71
C PHE A 197 16.84 0.48 6.11
N HIS A 198 18.15 0.33 6.27
CA HIS A 198 18.80 0.51 7.57
C HIS A 198 18.74 1.97 8.06
N ILE A 199 18.88 2.95 7.16
CA ILE A 199 18.73 4.37 7.53
C ILE A 199 17.30 4.66 8.02
N PHE A 200 16.28 4.21 7.30
CA PHE A 200 14.87 4.37 7.70
C PHE A 200 14.57 3.64 9.02
N ARG A 201 15.14 2.45 9.19
CA ARG A 201 14.97 1.68 10.43
C ARG A 201 15.55 2.40 11.64
N GLU A 202 16.78 2.93 11.55
CA GLU A 202 17.39 3.69 12.64
C GLU A 202 16.62 4.98 12.93
N TYR A 203 16.16 5.70 11.91
CA TYR A 203 15.26 6.84 12.06
C TYR A 203 13.99 6.44 12.83
N SER A 204 13.30 5.41 12.39
CA SER A 204 12.03 4.97 12.97
C SER A 204 12.21 4.51 14.43
N LYS A 205 13.28 3.78 14.72
CA LYS A 205 13.63 3.34 16.08
C LYS A 205 13.92 4.53 16.99
N LYS A 206 14.75 5.47 16.55
CA LYS A 206 15.11 6.68 17.32
C LYS A 206 13.89 7.54 17.67
N ASN A 207 12.94 7.66 16.73
CA ASN A 207 11.79 8.54 16.87
C ASN A 207 10.49 7.80 17.26
N ASN A 208 10.58 6.51 17.59
CA ASN A 208 9.43 5.63 17.92
C ASN A 208 8.33 5.69 16.84
N LYS A 209 8.72 5.64 15.56
CA LYS A 209 7.81 5.67 14.42
C LYS A 209 7.56 4.27 13.88
N MET A 210 6.40 4.11 13.27
CA MET A 210 6.07 2.87 12.58
C MET A 210 6.95 2.72 11.33
N TYR A 211 7.51 1.51 11.17
CA TYR A 211 8.25 1.12 9.98
C TYR A 211 7.75 -0.24 9.50
N SER A 212 7.40 -0.31 8.23
CA SER A 212 6.83 -1.53 7.64
C SER A 212 7.56 -1.91 6.36
N VAL A 213 7.72 -3.21 6.15
CA VAL A 213 8.08 -3.80 4.86
C VAL A 213 6.79 -4.25 4.18
N MET A 214 6.57 -3.77 2.96
CA MET A 214 5.46 -4.15 2.10
C MET A 214 5.97 -5.10 1.02
N VAL A 215 5.36 -6.26 0.91
CA VAL A 215 5.73 -7.30 -0.05
C VAL A 215 4.52 -7.64 -0.89
N ASN A 216 4.73 -7.83 -2.17
CA ASN A 216 3.72 -8.35 -3.09
C ASN A 216 4.02 -9.83 -3.38
N PRO A 217 3.31 -10.79 -2.75
CA PRO A 217 3.43 -12.20 -3.09
C PRO A 217 3.00 -12.45 -4.54
N MET A 218 3.90 -13.03 -5.31
CA MET A 218 3.73 -13.30 -6.74
C MET A 218 4.16 -14.72 -7.07
N ARG A 219 3.82 -15.17 -8.28
CA ARG A 219 4.22 -16.47 -8.82
C ARG A 219 5.74 -16.74 -8.71
N ASN A 220 6.57 -15.71 -8.79
CA ASN A 220 8.03 -15.82 -8.86
C ASN A 220 8.77 -15.53 -7.55
N ASN A 221 8.06 -15.21 -6.46
CA ASN A 221 8.69 -14.91 -5.17
C ASN A 221 7.99 -15.52 -3.95
N TRP A 222 6.86 -16.20 -4.10
CA TRP A 222 6.05 -16.71 -2.99
C TRP A 222 6.83 -17.59 -2.00
N GLU A 223 7.87 -18.27 -2.45
CA GLU A 223 8.73 -19.11 -1.62
C GLU A 223 9.47 -18.32 -0.54
N GLU A 224 9.66 -17.01 -0.75
CA GLU A 224 10.34 -16.13 0.18
C GLU A 224 9.44 -15.59 1.31
N MET A 225 8.13 -15.75 1.24
CA MET A 225 7.20 -15.16 2.22
C MET A 225 7.51 -15.60 3.67
N PRO A 226 7.89 -16.86 3.95
CA PRO A 226 8.36 -17.25 5.28
C PRO A 226 9.66 -16.55 5.71
N HIS A 227 10.57 -16.27 4.77
CA HIS A 227 11.83 -15.57 5.04
C HIS A 227 11.60 -14.09 5.36
N PHE A 228 10.58 -13.46 4.76
CA PHE A 228 10.17 -12.11 5.15
C PHE A 228 9.65 -12.03 6.58
N VAL A 229 8.98 -13.07 7.09
CA VAL A 229 8.61 -13.16 8.51
C VAL A 229 9.86 -13.17 9.39
N ASP A 230 10.85 -13.97 9.03
CA ASP A 230 12.11 -14.05 9.77
C ASP A 230 12.87 -12.72 9.72
N PHE A 231 13.01 -12.14 8.53
CA PHE A 231 13.67 -10.85 8.30
C PHE A 231 13.02 -9.71 9.10
N CYS A 232 11.70 -9.56 8.98
CA CYS A 232 10.98 -8.49 9.68
C CYS A 232 11.03 -8.65 11.20
N HIS A 233 10.97 -9.88 11.69
CA HIS A 233 11.13 -10.20 13.10
C HIS A 233 12.53 -9.81 13.62
N GLU A 234 13.58 -10.19 12.91
CA GLU A 234 14.98 -9.88 13.27
C GLU A 234 15.24 -8.37 13.31
N HIS A 235 14.68 -7.65 12.34
CA HIS A 235 14.86 -6.21 12.25
C HIS A 235 13.85 -5.39 13.08
N HIS A 236 12.89 -6.03 13.76
CA HIS A 236 11.82 -5.38 14.52
C HIS A 236 11.01 -4.38 13.69
N VAL A 237 10.64 -4.76 12.47
CA VAL A 237 9.81 -3.98 11.55
C VAL A 237 8.52 -4.74 11.22
N ARG A 238 7.46 -4.03 10.90
CA ARG A 238 6.18 -4.67 10.55
C ARG A 238 6.22 -5.25 9.15
N LEU A 239 5.46 -6.32 8.93
CA LEU A 239 5.31 -6.97 7.64
C LEU A 239 3.89 -6.79 7.11
N TRP A 240 3.77 -6.49 5.81
CA TRP A 240 2.51 -6.48 5.09
C TRP A 240 2.64 -7.22 3.77
N PHE A 241 1.67 -8.08 3.48
CA PHE A 241 1.51 -8.71 2.17
C PHE A 241 0.35 -8.05 1.44
N ASN A 242 0.60 -7.62 0.19
CA ASN A 242 -0.41 -7.06 -0.69
C ASN A 242 -0.80 -8.09 -1.76
N THR A 243 -2.07 -8.13 -2.13
CA THR A 243 -2.53 -9.00 -3.21
C THR A 243 -2.35 -8.32 -4.56
N ILE A 244 -1.64 -8.98 -5.48
CA ILE A 244 -1.53 -8.56 -6.87
C ILE A 244 -2.80 -8.94 -7.61
N LEU A 245 -3.55 -7.94 -8.08
CA LEU A 245 -4.73 -8.13 -8.95
C LEU A 245 -4.33 -8.14 -10.43
N TYR A 246 -3.39 -7.29 -10.82
CA TYR A 246 -2.85 -7.15 -12.17
C TYR A 246 -1.34 -6.90 -12.11
N PRO A 247 -0.57 -7.37 -13.10
CA PRO A 247 -1.00 -8.21 -14.23
C PRO A 247 -1.27 -9.66 -13.81
N ARG A 248 -2.29 -10.29 -14.40
CA ARG A 248 -2.78 -11.64 -14.01
C ARG A 248 -1.70 -12.72 -14.06
N HIS A 249 -0.74 -12.64 -14.99
CA HIS A 249 0.32 -13.65 -15.14
C HIS A 249 1.30 -13.68 -13.94
N LEU A 250 1.34 -12.65 -13.10
CA LEU A 250 2.11 -12.61 -11.85
C LEU A 250 1.26 -12.96 -10.64
N ALA A 251 -0.06 -12.82 -10.74
CA ALA A 251 -0.98 -13.00 -9.64
C ALA A 251 -1.08 -14.48 -9.23
N MET A 252 -0.92 -14.75 -7.94
CA MET A 252 -1.01 -16.11 -7.41
C MET A 252 -2.42 -16.70 -7.58
N TRP A 253 -3.47 -15.91 -7.37
CA TRP A 253 -4.86 -16.37 -7.52
C TRP A 253 -5.21 -16.85 -8.94
N ASN A 254 -4.40 -16.51 -9.94
CA ASN A 254 -4.59 -16.93 -11.34
C ASN A 254 -3.75 -18.16 -11.73
N LEU A 255 -3.19 -18.86 -10.74
CA LEU A 255 -2.44 -20.10 -10.96
C LEU A 255 -3.35 -21.31 -11.11
N PRO A 256 -2.91 -22.36 -11.83
CA PRO A 256 -3.60 -23.65 -11.82
C PRO A 256 -3.78 -24.18 -10.40
N VAL A 257 -4.89 -24.91 -10.18
CA VAL A 257 -5.25 -25.40 -8.84
C VAL A 257 -4.17 -26.30 -8.22
N GLU A 258 -3.49 -27.11 -9.03
CA GLU A 258 -2.42 -27.99 -8.58
C GLU A 258 -1.18 -27.20 -8.11
N GLU A 259 -0.89 -26.04 -8.73
CA GLU A 259 0.17 -25.14 -8.30
C GLU A 259 -0.23 -24.43 -7.00
N LEU A 260 -1.46 -23.90 -6.93
CA LEU A 260 -1.99 -23.28 -5.71
C LEU A 260 -1.99 -24.22 -4.51
N GLN A 261 -2.38 -25.49 -4.71
CA GLN A 261 -2.37 -26.49 -3.65
C GLN A 261 -0.94 -26.75 -3.14
N LYS A 262 0.04 -26.88 -4.02
CA LYS A 262 1.45 -27.04 -3.64
C LYS A 262 1.97 -25.84 -2.84
N ILE A 263 1.60 -24.63 -3.26
CA ILE A 263 1.96 -23.39 -2.56
C ILE A 263 1.33 -23.37 -1.17
N TYR A 264 0.04 -23.69 -1.08
CA TYR A 264 -0.69 -23.78 0.19
C TYR A 264 -0.03 -24.75 1.15
N ASP A 265 0.21 -26.00 0.72
CA ASP A 265 0.81 -27.05 1.56
C ASP A 265 2.19 -26.64 2.07
N LYS A 266 3.01 -26.07 1.18
CA LYS A 266 4.36 -25.61 1.54
C LYS A 266 4.32 -24.45 2.55
N LEU A 267 3.56 -23.41 2.29
CA LEU A 267 3.46 -22.23 3.13
C LEU A 267 2.77 -22.53 4.47
N SER A 268 1.76 -23.41 4.48
CA SER A 268 1.09 -23.85 5.71
C SER A 268 2.06 -24.55 6.65
N SER A 269 2.90 -25.44 6.10
CA SER A 269 3.98 -26.10 6.86
C SER A 269 4.97 -25.07 7.44
N GLU A 270 5.42 -24.10 6.64
CA GLU A 270 6.36 -23.06 7.07
C GLU A 270 5.75 -22.10 8.10
N THR A 271 4.45 -21.78 7.97
CA THR A 271 3.69 -20.98 8.94
C THR A 271 3.70 -21.64 10.32
N SER A 272 3.47 -22.95 10.37
CA SER A 272 3.44 -23.72 11.62
C SER A 272 4.76 -23.66 12.41
N LYS A 273 5.89 -23.52 11.74
CA LYS A 273 7.22 -23.41 12.35
C LYS A 273 7.48 -22.04 13.01
N ARG A 274 6.71 -21.01 12.66
CA ARG A 274 6.95 -19.60 13.03
C ARG A 274 5.95 -19.00 14.02
N LYS A 275 5.10 -19.81 14.64
CA LYS A 275 3.97 -19.40 15.52
C LYS A 275 4.31 -18.40 16.65
N ARG A 276 5.57 -18.28 17.03
CA ARG A 276 6.00 -17.39 18.12
C ARG A 276 6.39 -15.98 17.67
N LYS A 277 6.38 -15.69 16.36
CA LYS A 277 6.77 -14.39 15.80
C LYS A 277 5.53 -13.54 15.57
N TYR A 278 5.60 -12.25 15.88
CA TYR A 278 4.46 -11.32 15.66
C TYR A 278 4.01 -11.30 14.18
N GLU A 279 4.97 -11.26 13.28
CA GLU A 279 4.75 -11.21 11.82
C GLU A 279 4.15 -12.51 11.27
N HIS A 280 4.18 -13.60 12.04
CA HIS A 280 3.51 -14.85 11.69
C HIS A 280 2.04 -14.68 11.34
N GLN A 281 1.32 -13.76 12.01
CA GLN A 281 -0.09 -13.50 11.72
C GLN A 281 -0.31 -13.05 10.28
N LYS A 282 0.66 -12.34 9.68
CA LYS A 282 0.57 -11.90 8.29
C LYS A 282 0.72 -13.08 7.32
N LEU A 283 1.65 -13.99 7.61
CA LEU A 283 1.82 -15.21 6.82
C LEU A 283 0.61 -16.14 6.99
N HIS A 284 0.10 -16.28 8.20
CA HIS A 284 -1.12 -17.05 8.47
C HIS A 284 -2.30 -16.51 7.66
N HIS A 285 -2.54 -15.19 7.69
CA HIS A 285 -3.59 -14.55 6.90
C HIS A 285 -3.42 -14.79 5.39
N LEU A 286 -2.21 -14.63 4.85
CA LEU A 286 -1.93 -14.93 3.45
C LEU A 286 -2.28 -16.39 3.10
N VAL A 287 -1.92 -17.35 3.95
CA VAL A 287 -2.08 -18.78 3.67
C VAL A 287 -3.52 -19.24 3.89
N GLU A 288 -4.08 -18.99 5.07
CA GLU A 288 -5.38 -19.54 5.48
C GLU A 288 -6.58 -18.72 4.96
N ASP A 289 -6.43 -17.40 4.87
CA ASP A 289 -7.55 -16.54 4.48
C ASP A 289 -7.54 -16.15 2.98
N GLN A 290 -6.39 -16.23 2.32
CA GLN A 290 -6.30 -15.91 0.88
C GLN A 290 -6.01 -17.14 0.02
N ILE A 291 -4.83 -17.76 0.15
CA ILE A 291 -4.41 -18.87 -0.76
C ILE A 291 -5.37 -20.05 -0.65
N LYS A 292 -5.78 -20.41 0.55
CA LYS A 292 -6.76 -21.48 0.77
C LYS A 292 -8.09 -21.22 0.04
N ASN A 293 -8.58 -19.99 0.09
CA ASN A 293 -9.81 -19.61 -0.62
C ASN A 293 -9.60 -19.66 -2.14
N TRP A 294 -8.46 -19.19 -2.66
CA TRP A 294 -8.14 -19.32 -4.09
C TRP A 294 -8.06 -20.78 -4.54
N VAL A 295 -7.55 -21.68 -3.70
CA VAL A 295 -7.57 -23.13 -3.97
C VAL A 295 -9.02 -23.64 -4.07
N LEU A 296 -9.88 -23.27 -3.12
CA LEU A 296 -11.29 -23.69 -3.11
C LEU A 296 -12.06 -23.15 -4.32
N ASP A 297 -11.86 -21.89 -4.67
CA ASP A 297 -12.48 -21.24 -5.83
C ASP A 297 -12.04 -21.92 -7.14
N ALA A 298 -10.74 -22.18 -7.30
CA ALA A 298 -10.20 -22.85 -8.47
C ALA A 298 -10.74 -24.29 -8.64
N TYR A 299 -10.91 -25.04 -7.54
CA TYR A 299 -11.56 -26.36 -7.58
C TYR A 299 -13.03 -26.27 -8.00
N THR A 300 -13.73 -25.22 -7.57
CA THR A 300 -15.15 -25.01 -7.92
C THR A 300 -15.30 -24.68 -9.40
N GLU A 301 -14.47 -23.78 -9.92
CA GLU A 301 -14.45 -23.42 -11.35
C GLU A 301 -14.10 -24.63 -12.24
N ASP A 302 -13.11 -25.44 -11.85
CA ASP A 302 -12.70 -26.62 -12.61
C ASP A 302 -13.84 -27.69 -12.68
N LYS A 303 -14.56 -27.87 -11.57
CA LYS A 303 -15.76 -28.73 -11.54
C LYS A 303 -16.87 -28.20 -12.46
N THR A 304 -17.11 -26.89 -12.46
CA THR A 304 -18.14 -26.25 -13.28
C THR A 304 -17.83 -26.40 -14.77
N LYS A 305 -16.56 -26.21 -15.18
CA LYS A 305 -16.09 -26.39 -16.55
C LYS A 305 -16.22 -27.87 -17.03
N LYS A 306 -16.03 -28.83 -16.13
CA LYS A 306 -16.20 -30.29 -16.45
C LYS A 306 -17.65 -30.71 -16.56
N LEU A 307 -18.58 -29.98 -15.93
CA LEU A 307 -20.02 -30.24 -15.99
C LEU A 307 -20.72 -29.58 -17.20
N HIS A 308 -20.08 -28.53 -17.75
CA HIS A 308 -20.57 -27.83 -18.95
C HIS A 308 -19.41 -27.67 -19.95
N PRO A 309 -19.04 -28.79 -20.67
CA PRO A 309 -17.98 -28.79 -21.67
C PRO A 309 -18.33 -27.97 -22.91
#